data_a13215bf77268668712fa3a21abdcc53
#
_entry.id   a13215bf77268668712fa3a21abdcc53
#
_cell.length_a   1.000
_cell.length_b   1.000
_cell.length_c   1.000
_cell.angle_alpha   90.00
_cell.angle_beta   90.00
_cell.angle_gamma   90.00
#
_symmetry.space_group_name_H-M   'P 1'
#
loop_
_entity.id
_entity.type
_entity.pdbx_description
1 polymer ?
#
loop_
_entity_poly.entity_id
_entity_poly.type
_entity_poly.pdbx_seq_one_letter_code
_entity_poly.pdbx_strand_id
1 'polypeptide(L)'
;MNQYSEAERLAAQLRALKERSGLSYDALAQRAGISRSSLHRYCAASSVPQDYGVLHRIATACGAASGELRELHRLWALADAERERRVPQEEAGEEAAPAAPVSADADQEPATVSRTLPTQGPASAPGNREPTPKRGQLPANRRAIALTAVAAVTVLGTVGWAMSLTSGPDEKAEKSDSRTLFSSVCSPVVSMGQHDECVREVQTLLDRHGADIDVDGDFGPQTLRRVTAFQVITGLPPNGVVTTATKTALYESKARMDTWSPEEARRRIREVFAEAPGDAVAIADCQSFLDPLHILPNTNGSRNWGLFQISDTRLRELGGTPRKALDPDWNIQAAKRLWSRDRDFHDWPHCERALRTKASPAPSSAPPTASEKN
;
A
#
# COMPACT_ATOMS: atom_id res chain seq x y z
N MET A 1 35.33 -4.94 -5.98
CA MET A 1 34.11 -5.35 -5.28
C MET A 1 33.00 -5.32 -6.31
N ASN A 2 32.43 -6.49 -6.68
CA ASN A 2 31.32 -6.56 -7.64
C ASN A 2 30.09 -5.88 -7.04
N GLN A 3 29.77 -4.68 -7.50
CA GLN A 3 28.52 -4.03 -7.15
C GLN A 3 27.44 -4.63 -8.05
N TYR A 4 26.78 -5.70 -7.59
CA TYR A 4 25.53 -6.13 -8.18
C TYR A 4 24.51 -4.99 -8.00
N SER A 5 23.75 -4.69 -9.07
CA SER A 5 22.65 -3.73 -8.97
C SER A 5 21.60 -4.26 -7.99
N GLU A 6 20.80 -3.37 -7.40
CA GLU A 6 19.74 -3.79 -6.48
C GLU A 6 18.70 -4.67 -7.19
N ALA A 7 18.48 -4.44 -8.50
CA ALA A 7 17.65 -5.30 -9.34
C ALA A 7 18.20 -6.72 -9.48
N GLU A 8 19.54 -6.89 -9.59
CA GLU A 8 20.18 -8.22 -9.63
C GLU A 8 20.05 -8.96 -8.30
N ARG A 9 20.18 -8.25 -7.17
CA ARG A 9 20.01 -8.82 -5.82
C ARG A 9 18.57 -9.28 -5.61
N LEU A 10 17.59 -8.47 -6.01
CA LEU A 10 16.17 -8.82 -6.00
C LEU A 10 15.90 -10.08 -6.85
N ALA A 11 16.41 -10.10 -8.08
CA ALA A 11 16.25 -11.23 -9.00
C ALA A 11 16.90 -12.50 -8.46
N ALA A 12 18.05 -12.41 -7.81
CA ALA A 12 18.72 -13.55 -7.16
C ALA A 12 17.83 -14.16 -6.06
N GLN A 13 17.23 -13.32 -5.22
CA GLN A 13 16.29 -13.77 -4.19
C GLN A 13 15.05 -14.45 -4.77
N LEU A 14 14.48 -13.90 -5.85
CA LEU A 14 13.34 -14.51 -6.55
C LEU A 14 13.69 -15.88 -7.14
N ARG A 15 14.87 -16.01 -7.76
CA ARG A 15 15.35 -17.29 -8.28
C ARG A 15 15.50 -18.32 -7.17
N ALA A 16 16.12 -17.96 -6.05
CA ALA A 16 16.28 -18.85 -4.91
C ALA A 16 14.93 -19.36 -4.36
N LEU A 17 13.94 -18.48 -4.22
CA LEU A 17 12.58 -18.83 -3.80
C LEU A 17 11.93 -19.79 -4.82
N LYS A 18 12.04 -19.50 -6.11
CA LYS A 18 11.50 -20.31 -7.20
C LYS A 18 12.14 -21.71 -7.23
N GLU A 19 13.46 -21.81 -7.12
CA GLU A 19 14.19 -23.07 -7.11
C GLU A 19 13.79 -23.94 -5.92
N ARG A 20 13.75 -23.35 -4.73
CA ARG A 20 13.31 -24.05 -3.52
C ARG A 20 11.87 -24.56 -3.61
N SER A 21 11.01 -23.85 -4.29
CA SER A 21 9.59 -24.25 -4.45
C SER A 21 9.39 -25.46 -5.37
N GLY A 22 10.38 -25.81 -6.20
CA GLY A 22 10.28 -26.85 -7.22
C GLY A 22 9.30 -26.55 -8.36
N LEU A 23 8.66 -25.37 -8.38
CA LEU A 23 7.66 -25.01 -9.39
C LEU A 23 8.32 -24.64 -10.72
N SER A 24 7.71 -25.06 -11.84
CA SER A 24 8.07 -24.54 -13.15
C SER A 24 7.68 -23.05 -13.28
N TYR A 25 8.27 -22.33 -14.24
CA TYR A 25 7.88 -20.94 -14.51
C TYR A 25 6.40 -20.80 -14.87
N ASP A 26 5.84 -21.77 -15.61
CA ASP A 26 4.43 -21.76 -15.99
C ASP A 26 3.51 -21.96 -14.78
N ALA A 27 3.81 -22.94 -13.92
CA ALA A 27 3.03 -23.20 -12.72
C ALA A 27 3.11 -22.06 -11.72
N LEU A 28 4.29 -21.45 -11.56
CA LEU A 28 4.47 -20.31 -10.66
C LEU A 28 3.77 -19.05 -11.20
N ALA A 29 3.87 -18.75 -12.49
CA ALA A 29 3.19 -17.63 -13.14
C ALA A 29 1.67 -17.75 -13.00
N GLN A 30 1.12 -18.95 -13.21
CA GLN A 30 -0.31 -19.22 -13.03
C GLN A 30 -0.74 -19.00 -11.57
N ARG A 31 0.00 -19.53 -10.58
CA ARG A 31 -0.31 -19.35 -9.15
C ARG A 31 -0.21 -17.89 -8.69
N ALA A 32 0.79 -17.18 -9.21
CA ALA A 32 1.00 -15.77 -8.87
C ALA A 32 0.09 -14.81 -9.66
N GLY A 33 -0.68 -15.30 -10.64
CA GLY A 33 -1.57 -14.49 -11.47
C GLY A 33 -0.83 -13.48 -12.35
N ILE A 34 0.30 -13.87 -12.94
CA ILE A 34 1.11 -13.03 -13.83
C ILE A 34 1.48 -13.79 -15.11
N SER A 35 1.95 -13.06 -16.12
CA SER A 35 2.46 -13.72 -17.34
C SER A 35 3.81 -14.40 -17.09
N ARG A 36 4.05 -15.53 -17.77
CA ARG A 36 5.34 -16.21 -17.75
C ARG A 36 6.48 -15.27 -18.17
N SER A 37 6.26 -14.45 -19.18
CA SER A 37 7.27 -13.50 -19.66
C SER A 37 7.61 -12.43 -18.60
N SER A 38 6.64 -11.95 -17.84
CA SER A 38 6.88 -11.03 -16.73
C SER A 38 7.70 -11.69 -15.63
N LEU A 39 7.34 -12.92 -15.22
CA LEU A 39 8.10 -13.66 -14.22
C LEU A 39 9.55 -13.88 -14.66
N HIS A 40 9.77 -14.23 -15.93
CA HIS A 40 11.12 -14.37 -16.49
C HIS A 40 11.92 -13.07 -16.41
N ARG A 41 11.33 -11.93 -16.80
CA ARG A 41 12.00 -10.62 -16.73
C ARG A 41 12.39 -10.25 -15.31
N TYR A 42 11.53 -10.50 -14.32
CA TYR A 42 11.82 -10.25 -12.91
C TYR A 42 12.96 -11.14 -12.39
N CYS A 43 12.96 -12.43 -12.73
CA CYS A 43 14.02 -13.35 -12.36
C CYS A 43 15.34 -13.08 -13.11
N ALA A 44 15.32 -12.44 -14.26
CA ALA A 44 16.48 -12.05 -15.06
C ALA A 44 17.02 -10.65 -14.73
N ALA A 45 16.46 -9.95 -13.76
CA ALA A 45 16.76 -8.54 -13.44
C ALA A 45 16.54 -7.55 -14.60
N SER A 46 15.87 -7.97 -15.69
CA SER A 46 15.63 -7.09 -16.85
C SER A 46 14.45 -6.11 -16.63
N SER A 47 13.67 -6.28 -15.59
CA SER A 47 12.69 -5.29 -15.13
C SER A 47 12.39 -5.48 -13.63
N VAL A 48 12.06 -4.37 -12.96
CA VAL A 48 11.57 -4.35 -11.58
C VAL A 48 10.06 -4.07 -11.63
N PRO A 49 9.21 -4.87 -10.96
CA PRO A 49 7.77 -4.58 -10.88
C PRO A 49 7.53 -3.21 -10.25
N GLN A 50 6.56 -2.47 -10.76
CA GLN A 50 6.15 -1.17 -10.18
C GLN A 50 5.39 -1.32 -8.86
N ASP A 51 4.83 -2.51 -8.61
CA ASP A 51 4.07 -2.82 -7.41
C ASP A 51 4.66 -4.06 -6.72
N TYR A 52 5.00 -3.91 -5.44
CA TYR A 52 5.48 -5.00 -4.60
C TYR A 52 4.50 -6.18 -4.51
N GLY A 53 3.19 -5.92 -4.61
CA GLY A 53 2.16 -6.97 -4.55
C GLY A 53 2.40 -8.10 -5.55
N VAL A 54 3.02 -7.81 -6.69
CA VAL A 54 3.43 -8.84 -7.68
C VAL A 54 4.47 -9.78 -7.08
N LEU A 55 5.51 -9.24 -6.45
CA LEU A 55 6.59 -10.02 -5.83
C LEU A 55 6.10 -10.79 -4.61
N HIS A 56 5.24 -10.17 -3.81
CA HIS A 56 4.61 -10.82 -2.66
C HIS A 56 3.84 -12.07 -3.07
N ARG A 57 3.07 -12.02 -4.17
CA ARG A 57 2.35 -13.21 -4.68
C ARG A 57 3.29 -14.29 -5.19
N ILE A 58 4.33 -13.91 -5.93
CA ILE A 58 5.36 -14.86 -6.39
C ILE A 58 5.98 -15.57 -5.19
N ALA A 59 6.43 -14.81 -4.19
CA ALA A 59 7.08 -15.35 -3.01
C ALA A 59 6.13 -16.23 -2.17
N THR A 60 4.88 -15.81 -1.99
CA THR A 60 3.85 -16.58 -1.28
C THR A 60 3.54 -17.89 -2.03
N ALA A 61 3.45 -17.86 -3.35
CA ALA A 61 3.27 -19.07 -4.17
C ALA A 61 4.47 -20.04 -4.08
N CYS A 62 5.67 -19.50 -3.78
CA CYS A 62 6.88 -20.28 -3.48
C CYS A 62 6.97 -20.77 -2.02
N GLY A 63 6.01 -20.42 -1.15
CA GLY A 63 6.04 -20.80 0.26
C GLY A 63 7.05 -19.98 1.09
N ALA A 64 7.28 -18.72 0.75
CA ALA A 64 8.17 -17.83 1.49
C ALA A 64 7.67 -17.57 2.91
N ALA A 65 8.58 -17.65 3.88
CA ALA A 65 8.30 -17.28 5.27
C ALA A 65 8.21 -15.75 5.44
N SER A 66 7.59 -15.29 6.54
CA SER A 66 7.40 -13.85 6.81
C SER A 66 8.72 -13.06 6.80
N GLY A 67 9.84 -13.64 7.27
CA GLY A 67 11.16 -13.01 7.21
C GLY A 67 11.66 -12.81 5.78
N GLU A 68 11.42 -13.78 4.90
CA GLU A 68 11.81 -13.71 3.47
C GLU A 68 10.94 -12.71 2.70
N LEU A 69 9.67 -12.59 3.05
CA LEU A 69 8.78 -11.57 2.49
C LEU A 69 9.23 -10.16 2.85
N ARG A 70 9.68 -9.93 4.09
CA ARG A 70 10.26 -8.64 4.52
C ARG A 70 11.54 -8.31 3.78
N GLU A 71 12.45 -9.28 3.66
CA GLU A 71 13.70 -9.08 2.92
C GLU A 71 13.44 -8.82 1.43
N LEU A 72 12.53 -9.54 0.82
CA LEU A 72 12.13 -9.33 -0.58
C LEU A 72 11.54 -7.91 -0.78
N HIS A 73 10.73 -7.43 0.17
CA HIS A 73 10.21 -6.06 0.11
C HIS A 73 11.33 -5.03 0.20
N ARG A 74 12.30 -5.24 1.11
CA ARG A 74 13.47 -4.36 1.24
C ARG A 74 14.28 -4.29 -0.05
N LEU A 75 14.56 -5.45 -0.67
CA LEU A 75 15.30 -5.53 -1.94
C LEU A 75 14.54 -4.86 -3.07
N TRP A 76 13.23 -5.06 -3.14
CA TRP A 76 12.38 -4.39 -4.12
C TRP A 76 12.39 -2.87 -3.95
N ALA A 77 12.29 -2.40 -2.72
CA ALA A 77 12.31 -0.97 -2.41
C ALA A 77 13.61 -0.28 -2.86
N LEU A 78 14.76 -0.96 -2.68
CA LEU A 78 16.05 -0.48 -3.14
C LEU A 78 16.16 -0.47 -4.68
N ALA A 79 15.69 -1.54 -5.33
CA ALA A 79 15.69 -1.67 -6.78
C ALA A 79 14.73 -0.66 -7.46
N ASP A 80 13.58 -0.40 -6.84
CA ASP A 80 12.61 0.59 -7.30
C ASP A 80 13.17 2.02 -7.19
N ALA A 81 13.82 2.35 -6.08
CA ALA A 81 14.51 3.63 -5.88
C ALA A 81 15.70 3.82 -6.86
N GLU A 82 16.39 2.75 -7.23
CA GLU A 82 17.44 2.79 -8.25
C GLU A 82 16.86 3.06 -9.64
N ARG A 83 15.73 2.44 -9.97
CA ARG A 83 15.01 2.66 -11.23
C ARG A 83 14.57 4.13 -11.35
N GLU A 84 13.97 4.71 -10.32
CA GLU A 84 13.52 6.11 -10.31
C GLU A 84 14.66 7.08 -10.55
N ARG A 85 15.85 6.80 -10.04
CA ARG A 85 17.04 7.65 -10.28
C ARG A 85 17.57 7.60 -11.71
N ARG A 86 17.28 6.51 -12.46
CA ARG A 86 17.75 6.35 -13.84
C ARG A 86 16.84 7.05 -14.87
N VAL A 87 15.56 7.13 -14.62
CA VAL A 87 14.56 7.74 -15.54
C VAL A 87 14.89 9.20 -15.91
N PRO A 88 15.33 10.12 -15.02
CA PRO A 88 15.69 11.47 -15.40
C PRO A 88 16.94 11.62 -16.27
N GLN A 89 17.80 10.58 -16.36
CA GLN A 89 19.02 10.63 -17.16
C GLN A 89 18.78 10.23 -18.63
N GLU A 90 17.78 9.39 -18.89
CA GLU A 90 17.44 8.98 -20.27
C GLU A 90 16.64 10.07 -21.00
N GLU A 91 15.74 10.80 -20.31
CA GLU A 91 15.01 11.92 -20.90
C GLU A 91 15.92 13.13 -21.26
N ALA A 92 17.03 13.30 -20.54
CA ALA A 92 18.01 14.35 -20.84
C ALA A 92 18.95 14.01 -22.02
N GLY A 93 18.99 12.74 -22.45
CA GLY A 93 19.84 12.25 -23.54
C GLY A 93 19.16 12.18 -24.93
N GLU A 94 17.83 12.30 -24.99
CA GLU A 94 17.06 12.07 -26.24
C GLU A 94 16.64 13.36 -26.97
N GLU A 95 17.01 14.54 -26.48
CA GLU A 95 16.65 15.83 -27.13
C GLU A 95 17.69 16.32 -28.17
N ALA A 96 18.52 15.43 -28.73
CA ALA A 96 19.52 15.78 -29.74
C ALA A 96 19.58 14.80 -30.92
N ALA A 97 18.47 14.59 -31.67
CA ALA A 97 18.53 14.05 -33.03
C ALA A 97 17.40 14.65 -33.91
N PRO A 98 17.72 15.24 -35.09
CA PRO A 98 16.72 15.85 -35.95
C PRO A 98 15.91 14.78 -36.72
N ALA A 99 14.61 14.99 -36.76
CA ALA A 99 13.64 14.13 -37.46
C ALA A 99 13.88 14.08 -38.97
N ALA A 100 13.94 12.88 -39.52
CA ALA A 100 13.82 12.63 -40.96
C ALA A 100 12.33 12.34 -41.36
N PRO A 101 11.85 12.74 -42.54
CA PRO A 101 10.44 12.70 -42.89
C PRO A 101 9.96 11.30 -43.28
N VAL A 102 8.79 10.93 -42.77
CA VAL A 102 8.13 9.66 -43.05
C VAL A 102 7.20 9.86 -44.23
N SER A 103 7.38 9.06 -45.28
CA SER A 103 6.48 8.95 -46.42
C SER A 103 5.27 8.09 -46.08
N ALA A 104 4.08 8.59 -46.42
CA ALA A 104 2.83 7.88 -46.30
C ALA A 104 2.71 6.85 -47.44
N ASP A 105 2.24 5.64 -47.15
CA ASP A 105 1.50 4.84 -48.09
C ASP A 105 0.41 4.00 -47.40
N ALA A 106 -0.69 3.84 -48.14
CA ALA A 106 -2.02 3.48 -47.65
C ALA A 106 -2.32 1.98 -47.81
N ASP A 107 -3.47 1.60 -47.26
CA ASP A 107 -4.32 0.42 -47.50
C ASP A 107 -3.92 -0.95 -46.96
N GLN A 108 -4.72 -1.42 -46.01
CA GLN A 108 -5.55 -2.63 -46.21
C GLN A 108 -6.51 -2.89 -45.00
N GLU A 109 -7.76 -3.17 -45.40
CA GLU A 109 -8.96 -3.44 -44.58
C GLU A 109 -9.06 -4.92 -44.10
N PRO A 110 -10.09 -5.29 -43.27
CA PRO A 110 -9.97 -6.30 -42.21
C PRO A 110 -10.51 -7.68 -42.60
N ALA A 111 -10.03 -8.70 -41.89
CA ALA A 111 -10.63 -10.04 -41.93
C ALA A 111 -11.24 -10.42 -40.58
N THR A 112 -12.55 -10.54 -40.57
CA THR A 112 -13.44 -11.10 -39.57
C THR A 112 -13.18 -12.61 -39.40
N VAL A 113 -12.93 -13.08 -38.17
CA VAL A 113 -13.10 -14.51 -37.82
C VAL A 113 -13.81 -14.62 -36.48
N SER A 114 -15.08 -15.01 -36.54
CA SER A 114 -15.87 -15.55 -35.46
C SER A 114 -15.31 -16.88 -34.97
N ARG A 115 -15.17 -17.07 -33.66
CA ARG A 115 -15.02 -18.40 -33.10
C ARG A 115 -15.78 -18.56 -31.79
N THR A 116 -16.71 -19.50 -31.86
CA THR A 116 -17.65 -20.04 -30.88
C THR A 116 -17.01 -20.53 -29.59
N LEU A 117 -17.70 -20.28 -28.44
CA LEU A 117 -17.47 -20.90 -27.14
C LEU A 117 -17.96 -22.37 -27.12
N PRO A 118 -17.40 -23.19 -26.26
CA PRO A 118 -18.14 -24.28 -25.63
C PRO A 118 -18.27 -24.08 -24.11
N THR A 119 -19.50 -24.23 -23.69
CA THR A 119 -19.99 -24.33 -22.31
C THR A 119 -19.54 -25.65 -21.66
N GLN A 120 -19.01 -25.62 -20.43
CA GLN A 120 -19.05 -26.77 -19.52
C GLN A 120 -19.32 -26.31 -18.07
N GLY A 121 -20.25 -27.01 -17.42
CA GLY A 121 -20.81 -26.75 -16.11
C GLY A 121 -20.01 -27.37 -14.95
N PRO A 122 -20.55 -27.30 -13.71
CA PRO A 122 -19.77 -27.25 -12.49
C PRO A 122 -19.50 -28.61 -11.83
N ALA A 123 -18.35 -28.75 -11.19
CA ALA A 123 -18.04 -29.85 -10.28
C ALA A 123 -17.81 -29.33 -8.84
N SER A 124 -18.41 -30.05 -7.93
CA SER A 124 -18.55 -29.82 -6.49
C SER A 124 -17.25 -29.92 -5.71
N ALA A 125 -17.10 -29.09 -4.67
CA ALA A 125 -16.06 -29.16 -3.65
C ALA A 125 -16.55 -29.90 -2.39
N PRO A 126 -15.72 -30.66 -1.66
CA PRO A 126 -15.98 -31.04 -0.29
C PRO A 126 -15.31 -30.13 0.72
N GLY A 127 -16.05 -29.85 1.81
CA GLY A 127 -15.62 -28.94 2.87
C GLY A 127 -14.57 -29.52 3.79
N ASN A 128 -13.83 -28.63 4.42
CA ASN A 128 -13.00 -28.92 5.59
C ASN A 128 -13.25 -27.88 6.68
N ARG A 129 -13.51 -28.39 7.88
CA ARG A 129 -13.80 -27.62 9.08
C ARG A 129 -12.51 -27.23 9.77
N GLU A 130 -12.38 -25.98 10.14
CA GLU A 130 -11.29 -25.47 10.96
C GLU A 130 -11.80 -25.11 12.36
N PRO A 131 -11.07 -25.40 13.45
CA PRO A 131 -11.50 -25.09 14.81
C PRO A 131 -11.02 -23.71 15.27
N THR A 132 -11.90 -22.95 15.89
CA THR A 132 -11.68 -21.64 16.50
C THR A 132 -10.88 -21.73 17.81
N PRO A 133 -9.91 -20.86 18.09
CA PRO A 133 -9.30 -20.70 19.41
C PRO A 133 -10.06 -19.70 20.28
N LYS A 134 -10.24 -20.08 21.53
CA LYS A 134 -10.90 -19.34 22.60
C LYS A 134 -10.08 -18.11 23.05
N ARG A 135 -10.77 -17.01 23.18
CA ARG A 135 -10.31 -15.72 23.69
C ARG A 135 -10.09 -15.80 25.21
N GLY A 136 -8.83 -15.71 25.66
CA GLY A 136 -8.50 -15.53 27.06
C GLY A 136 -8.49 -14.06 27.46
N GLN A 137 -9.26 -13.69 28.46
CA GLN A 137 -9.24 -12.37 29.09
C GLN A 137 -8.06 -12.29 30.08
N LEU A 138 -7.33 -11.17 30.06
CA LEU A 138 -6.36 -10.81 31.12
C LEU A 138 -6.81 -9.53 31.82
N PRO A 139 -6.61 -9.43 33.13
CA PRO A 139 -7.16 -8.34 33.94
C PRO A 139 -6.26 -7.10 33.98
N ALA A 140 -6.92 -5.95 34.08
CA ALA A 140 -6.31 -4.65 34.30
C ALA A 140 -5.65 -4.57 35.68
N ASN A 141 -4.40 -4.13 35.74
CA ASN A 141 -3.77 -3.67 36.98
C ASN A 141 -3.26 -2.24 36.84
N ARG A 142 -4.02 -1.34 37.44
CA ARG A 142 -3.61 0.04 37.74
C ARG A 142 -2.59 0.03 38.88
N ARG A 143 -1.41 0.58 38.66
CA ARG A 143 -0.56 1.08 39.76
C ARG A 143 -0.04 2.46 39.40
N ALA A 144 -0.58 3.42 40.14
CA ALA A 144 -0.04 4.76 40.31
C ALA A 144 1.26 4.71 41.13
N ILE A 145 2.29 5.41 40.70
CA ILE A 145 3.42 5.75 41.57
C ILE A 145 3.78 7.22 41.39
N ALA A 146 4.00 7.81 42.55
CA ALA A 146 4.06 9.22 42.88
C ALA A 146 5.34 9.93 42.41
N LEU A 147 5.20 11.24 42.27
CA LEU A 147 6.22 12.29 42.18
C LEU A 147 7.19 12.26 43.36
N THR A 148 8.50 12.43 43.10
CA THR A 148 9.40 13.12 44.02
C THR A 148 10.33 14.06 43.24
N ALA A 149 10.20 15.32 43.57
CA ALA A 149 11.11 16.41 43.20
C ALA A 149 12.33 16.41 44.15
N VAL A 150 13.52 16.64 43.60
CA VAL A 150 14.67 17.14 44.38
C VAL A 150 15.37 18.24 43.60
N ALA A 151 15.57 19.33 44.31
CA ALA A 151 16.13 20.59 43.83
C ALA A 151 17.65 20.67 43.98
N ALA A 152 18.25 21.47 43.12
CA ALA A 152 19.39 22.38 43.26
C ALA A 152 20.72 21.88 43.87
N VAL A 153 21.82 22.23 43.21
CA VAL A 153 22.89 23.11 43.75
C VAL A 153 23.75 23.65 42.61
N THR A 154 23.89 24.97 42.59
CA THR A 154 24.82 25.79 41.82
C THR A 154 26.23 25.78 42.43
N VAL A 155 27.29 25.69 41.59
CA VAL A 155 28.60 26.22 41.98
C VAL A 155 29.25 26.88 40.75
N LEU A 156 29.55 28.19 40.90
CA LEU A 156 30.39 29.03 40.07
C LEU A 156 31.86 28.63 40.19
N GLY A 157 32.58 28.68 39.08
CA GLY A 157 34.03 28.59 39.04
C GLY A 157 34.59 29.23 37.78
N THR A 158 35.03 30.45 37.87
CA THR A 158 35.78 31.24 36.89
C THR A 158 37.28 30.92 36.86
N VAL A 159 37.97 31.25 35.77
CA VAL A 159 39.40 31.47 35.44
C VAL A 159 39.78 30.55 34.26
N GLY A 160 40.13 30.90 33.05
CA GLY A 160 40.86 32.05 32.54
C GLY A 160 42.07 31.56 31.72
N TRP A 161 42.27 32.07 30.49
CA TRP A 161 43.47 32.06 29.65
C TRP A 161 43.82 30.74 28.92
N ALA A 162 44.21 30.67 27.62
CA ALA A 162 44.99 31.56 26.75
C ALA A 162 44.80 31.18 25.29
N MET A 163 45.02 32.12 24.40
CA MET A 163 45.18 32.01 22.95
C MET A 163 46.13 30.89 22.52
N SER A 164 45.77 30.19 21.46
CA SER A 164 46.73 29.73 20.44
C SER A 164 46.03 29.73 19.08
N LEU A 165 46.43 30.71 18.27
CA LEU A 165 46.17 30.78 16.85
C LEU A 165 46.96 29.66 16.15
N THR A 166 46.27 28.65 15.64
CA THR A 166 46.79 27.82 14.55
C THR A 166 45.68 27.73 13.50
N SER A 167 45.89 28.48 12.43
CA SER A 167 45.11 28.35 11.21
C SER A 167 45.36 26.95 10.61
N GLY A 168 44.44 26.04 10.82
CA GLY A 168 44.30 24.80 10.07
C GLY A 168 43.38 25.06 8.87
N PRO A 169 43.50 24.28 7.78
CA PRO A 169 42.73 24.51 6.57
C PRO A 169 41.23 24.35 6.85
N ASP A 170 40.42 25.19 6.18
CA ASP A 170 38.96 25.19 6.20
C ASP A 170 38.38 23.80 5.98
N GLU A 171 38.21 23.07 7.05
CA GLU A 171 37.28 21.95 7.10
C GLU A 171 35.87 22.59 7.03
N LYS A 172 35.28 22.61 5.84
CA LYS A 172 33.87 22.86 5.68
C LYS A 172 33.17 21.93 6.62
N ALA A 173 32.78 22.44 7.78
CA ALA A 173 31.85 21.75 8.67
C ALA A 173 30.61 21.50 7.84
N GLU A 174 30.49 20.30 7.32
CA GLU A 174 29.27 19.74 6.76
C GLU A 174 28.23 19.93 7.86
N LYS A 175 27.31 20.88 7.64
CA LYS A 175 26.18 21.06 8.57
C LYS A 175 25.49 19.71 8.66
N SER A 176 25.79 18.97 9.71
CA SER A 176 25.11 17.73 10.02
C SER A 176 23.62 18.02 9.97
N ASP A 177 22.93 17.42 9.02
CA ASP A 177 21.49 17.55 8.90
C ASP A 177 20.88 17.01 10.19
N SER A 178 20.27 17.88 10.99
CA SER A 178 19.68 17.50 12.28
C SER A 178 18.41 16.63 12.13
N ARG A 179 17.99 16.36 10.89
CA ARG A 179 16.82 15.54 10.59
C ARG A 179 17.17 14.06 10.76
N THR A 180 16.49 13.40 11.68
CA THR A 180 16.74 11.99 12.06
C THR A 180 16.82 11.04 10.86
N LEU A 181 15.90 11.17 9.88
CA LEU A 181 15.84 10.27 8.73
C LEU A 181 17.04 10.42 7.77
N PHE A 182 17.82 11.50 7.87
CA PHE A 182 19.03 11.72 7.07
C PHE A 182 20.33 11.39 7.83
N SER A 183 20.21 10.99 9.09
CA SER A 183 21.38 10.56 9.87
C SER A 183 21.91 9.20 9.37
N SER A 184 23.18 8.92 9.70
CA SER A 184 23.81 7.63 9.36
C SER A 184 23.20 6.43 10.07
N VAL A 185 22.37 6.65 11.09
CA VAL A 185 21.65 5.60 11.83
C VAL A 185 20.48 5.06 11.01
N CYS A 186 19.85 5.92 10.19
CA CYS A 186 18.71 5.53 9.38
C CYS A 186 19.13 4.97 8.01
N SER A 187 18.53 3.84 7.64
CA SER A 187 18.70 3.28 6.30
C SER A 187 18.40 4.32 5.22
N PRO A 188 19.10 4.32 4.08
CA PRO A 188 18.77 5.14 2.93
C PRO A 188 17.30 5.03 2.50
N VAL A 189 16.72 3.86 2.70
CA VAL A 189 15.32 3.55 2.42
C VAL A 189 14.65 2.97 3.66
N VAL A 190 13.48 3.51 4.05
CA VAL A 190 12.64 2.96 5.11
C VAL A 190 11.39 2.34 4.47
N SER A 191 11.07 1.09 4.82
CA SER A 191 10.04 0.31 4.13
C SER A 191 9.40 -0.75 5.03
N MET A 192 8.34 -1.37 4.55
CA MET A 192 7.57 -2.37 5.29
C MET A 192 8.46 -3.49 5.86
N GLY A 193 8.19 -3.85 7.12
CA GLY A 193 8.90 -4.89 7.87
C GLY A 193 10.11 -4.39 8.66
N GLN A 194 10.46 -3.10 8.59
CA GLN A 194 11.41 -2.49 9.51
C GLN A 194 10.71 -2.16 10.84
N HIS A 195 11.48 -2.26 11.93
CA HIS A 195 11.02 -1.94 13.28
C HIS A 195 12.15 -1.24 14.01
N ASP A 196 12.14 0.10 14.03
CA ASP A 196 13.21 0.92 14.61
C ASP A 196 12.75 2.38 14.82
N GLU A 197 13.66 3.21 15.38
CA GLU A 197 13.41 4.62 15.62
C GLU A 197 13.27 5.44 14.31
N CYS A 198 13.79 4.96 13.20
CA CYS A 198 13.62 5.63 11.91
C CYS A 198 12.18 5.46 11.40
N VAL A 199 11.57 4.30 11.64
CA VAL A 199 10.15 4.08 11.38
C VAL A 199 9.29 4.95 12.29
N ARG A 200 9.64 5.03 13.58
CA ARG A 200 8.95 5.91 14.55
C ARG A 200 8.99 7.38 14.11
N GLU A 201 10.11 7.84 13.61
CA GLU A 201 10.22 9.20 13.05
C GLU A 201 9.34 9.39 11.81
N VAL A 202 9.27 8.41 10.89
CA VAL A 202 8.36 8.45 9.74
C VAL A 202 6.91 8.56 10.20
N GLN A 203 6.49 7.74 11.18
CA GLN A 203 5.14 7.76 11.73
C GLN A 203 4.84 9.09 12.42
N THR A 204 5.78 9.61 13.21
CA THR A 204 5.65 10.92 13.87
C THR A 204 5.47 12.05 12.85
N LEU A 205 6.21 12.03 11.75
CA LEU A 205 6.07 13.03 10.69
C LEU A 205 4.73 12.89 9.96
N LEU A 206 4.28 11.66 9.67
CA LEU A 206 2.96 11.40 9.09
C LEU A 206 1.83 11.88 10.00
N ASP A 207 1.93 11.62 11.31
CA ASP A 207 0.96 12.10 12.30
C ASP A 207 0.90 13.63 12.32
N ARG A 208 2.03 14.33 12.28
CA ARG A 208 2.09 15.82 12.14
C ARG A 208 1.41 16.32 10.87
N HIS A 209 1.39 15.52 9.82
CA HIS A 209 0.64 15.80 8.60
C HIS A 209 -0.85 15.47 8.72
N GLY A 210 -1.32 14.89 9.83
CA GLY A 210 -2.72 14.52 10.08
C GLY A 210 -3.09 13.14 9.55
N ALA A 211 -2.14 12.21 9.52
CA ALA A 211 -2.35 10.89 8.90
C ALA A 211 -3.18 9.91 9.73
N ASP A 212 -3.53 10.20 10.97
CA ASP A 212 -4.18 9.27 11.92
C ASP A 212 -3.49 7.90 11.91
N ILE A 213 -2.34 7.81 12.58
CA ILE A 213 -1.46 6.66 12.59
C ILE A 213 -0.89 6.41 13.98
N ASP A 214 -0.77 5.14 14.37
CA ASP A 214 -0.05 4.75 15.57
C ASP A 214 1.46 4.95 15.39
N VAL A 215 2.12 5.54 16.41
CA VAL A 215 3.56 5.74 16.43
C VAL A 215 4.21 4.62 17.27
N ASP A 216 4.26 3.43 16.69
CA ASP A 216 4.73 2.21 17.37
C ASP A 216 6.15 1.78 16.95
N GLY A 217 6.69 2.40 15.89
CA GLY A 217 7.99 2.05 15.31
C GLY A 217 7.94 0.82 14.40
N ASP A 218 6.75 0.25 14.12
CA ASP A 218 6.61 -0.88 13.21
C ASP A 218 6.09 -0.42 11.83
N PHE A 219 6.88 -0.64 10.79
CA PHE A 219 6.44 -0.36 9.42
C PHE A 219 5.52 -1.49 8.93
N GLY A 220 4.33 -1.53 9.50
CA GLY A 220 3.27 -2.47 9.13
C GLY A 220 2.40 -1.99 7.96
N PRO A 221 1.30 -2.72 7.67
CA PRO A 221 0.37 -2.37 6.60
C PRO A 221 -0.29 -0.99 6.77
N GLN A 222 -0.49 -0.51 8.01
CA GLN A 222 -1.03 0.83 8.26
C GLN A 222 -0.03 1.89 7.81
N THR A 223 1.23 1.79 8.26
CA THR A 223 2.31 2.71 7.87
C THR A 223 2.49 2.73 6.35
N LEU A 224 2.48 1.56 5.70
CA LEU A 224 2.54 1.46 4.24
C LEU A 224 1.43 2.26 3.54
N ARG A 225 0.18 2.12 3.98
CA ARG A 225 -0.95 2.86 3.42
C ARG A 225 -0.80 4.37 3.63
N ARG A 226 -0.39 4.80 4.83
CA ARG A 226 -0.20 6.22 5.15
C ARG A 226 0.94 6.84 4.35
N VAL A 227 2.08 6.15 4.21
CA VAL A 227 3.18 6.58 3.32
C VAL A 227 2.69 6.70 1.88
N THR A 228 1.98 5.70 1.36
CA THR A 228 1.44 5.73 0.00
C THR A 228 0.47 6.89 -0.21
N ALA A 229 -0.44 7.14 0.74
CA ALA A 229 -1.36 8.27 0.69
C ALA A 229 -0.62 9.61 0.71
N PHE A 230 0.38 9.76 1.58
CA PHE A 230 1.24 10.95 1.63
C PHE A 230 1.94 11.21 0.29
N GLN A 231 2.50 10.17 -0.32
CA GLN A 231 3.12 10.26 -1.64
C GLN A 231 2.14 10.74 -2.71
N VAL A 232 0.92 10.20 -2.75
CA VAL A 232 -0.13 10.67 -3.66
C VAL A 232 -0.45 12.16 -3.44
N ILE A 233 -0.61 12.57 -2.18
CA ILE A 233 -0.97 13.93 -1.82
C ILE A 233 0.15 14.92 -2.16
N THR A 234 1.41 14.50 -2.05
CA THR A 234 2.58 15.32 -2.36
C THR A 234 3.06 15.20 -3.81
N GLY A 235 2.41 14.37 -4.65
CA GLY A 235 2.77 14.17 -6.06
C GLY A 235 3.99 13.29 -6.27
N LEU A 236 4.38 12.51 -5.26
CA LEU A 236 5.46 11.52 -5.37
C LEU A 236 4.91 10.18 -5.89
N PRO A 237 5.78 9.32 -6.48
CA PRO A 237 5.40 7.98 -6.86
C PRO A 237 4.83 7.19 -5.68
N PRO A 238 3.59 6.64 -5.77
CA PRO A 238 2.90 6.01 -4.64
C PRO A 238 3.32 4.55 -4.43
N ASN A 239 4.61 4.33 -4.17
CA ASN A 239 5.18 2.99 -3.99
C ASN A 239 5.22 2.51 -2.53
N GLY A 240 4.90 3.39 -1.58
CA GLY A 240 4.90 3.07 -0.14
C GLY A 240 6.30 2.94 0.46
N VAL A 241 7.33 3.42 -0.23
CA VAL A 241 8.72 3.37 0.20
C VAL A 241 9.21 4.77 0.56
N VAL A 242 9.83 4.92 1.71
CA VAL A 242 10.37 6.19 2.19
C VAL A 242 11.79 6.36 1.66
N THR A 243 11.92 6.81 0.42
CA THR A 243 13.18 7.19 -0.24
C THR A 243 13.61 8.58 0.18
N THR A 244 14.77 9.06 -0.30
CA THR A 244 15.24 10.44 -0.06
C THR A 244 14.19 11.48 -0.42
N ALA A 245 13.49 11.33 -1.54
CA ALA A 245 12.43 12.26 -1.95
C ALA A 245 11.26 12.27 -0.95
N THR A 246 10.83 11.10 -0.48
CA THR A 246 9.77 10.98 0.53
C THR A 246 10.23 11.54 1.88
N LYS A 247 11.48 11.27 2.31
CA LYS A 247 12.06 11.84 3.53
C LYS A 247 12.06 13.38 3.48
N THR A 248 12.53 13.96 2.39
CA THR A 248 12.52 15.41 2.18
C THR A 248 11.09 15.97 2.27
N ALA A 249 10.14 15.34 1.57
CA ALA A 249 8.74 15.78 1.60
C ALA A 249 8.12 15.69 3.00
N LEU A 250 8.43 14.66 3.79
CA LEU A 250 7.94 14.51 5.17
C LEU A 250 8.39 15.66 6.08
N TYR A 251 9.58 16.22 5.88
CA TYR A 251 10.06 17.36 6.67
C TYR A 251 9.63 18.72 6.12
N GLU A 252 9.49 18.88 4.81
CA GLU A 252 9.38 20.18 4.15
C GLU A 252 8.00 20.49 3.60
N SER A 253 7.18 19.45 3.30
CA SER A 253 5.86 19.67 2.75
C SER A 253 4.89 20.30 3.76
N LYS A 254 4.03 21.18 3.26
CA LYS A 254 2.88 21.72 4.00
C LYS A 254 1.59 20.93 3.72
N ALA A 255 1.69 19.82 2.99
CA ALA A 255 0.54 18.99 2.67
C ALA A 255 -0.11 18.46 3.95
N ARG A 256 -1.45 18.39 3.96
CA ARG A 256 -2.23 17.82 5.06
C ARG A 256 -2.88 16.52 4.58
N MET A 257 -2.97 15.59 5.49
CA MET A 257 -3.61 14.28 5.32
C MET A 257 -4.87 14.17 6.20
N ASP A 258 -5.49 15.34 6.51
CA ASP A 258 -6.64 15.39 7.39
C ASP A 258 -7.72 14.43 6.90
N THR A 259 -8.14 13.54 7.78
CA THR A 259 -9.12 12.50 7.48
C THR A 259 -10.37 12.70 8.31
N TRP A 260 -11.48 12.21 7.78
CA TRP A 260 -12.71 12.12 8.57
C TRP A 260 -12.63 10.91 9.50
N SER A 261 -13.20 11.09 10.68
CA SER A 261 -13.50 9.97 11.56
C SER A 261 -14.53 9.02 10.91
N PRO A 262 -14.58 7.75 11.34
CA PRO A 262 -15.60 6.82 10.86
C PRO A 262 -17.04 7.34 11.04
N GLU A 263 -17.31 8.12 12.09
CA GLU A 263 -18.62 8.73 12.36
C GLU A 263 -18.96 9.80 11.35
N GLU A 264 -18.01 10.66 11.01
CA GLU A 264 -18.17 11.70 9.98
C GLU A 264 -18.41 11.07 8.60
N ALA A 265 -17.63 10.04 8.27
CA ALA A 265 -17.81 9.27 7.04
C ALA A 265 -19.21 8.64 6.98
N ARG A 266 -19.67 7.97 8.06
CA ARG A 266 -21.01 7.38 8.15
C ARG A 266 -22.10 8.41 7.98
N ARG A 267 -21.99 9.55 8.64
CA ARG A 267 -22.96 10.64 8.53
C ARG A 267 -23.07 11.11 7.08
N ARG A 268 -21.95 11.42 6.46
CA ARG A 268 -21.93 11.93 5.10
C ARG A 268 -22.40 10.91 4.07
N ILE A 269 -22.05 9.63 4.23
CA ILE A 269 -22.55 8.55 3.37
C ILE A 269 -24.08 8.48 3.44
N ARG A 270 -24.69 8.55 4.65
CA ARG A 270 -26.16 8.52 4.80
C ARG A 270 -26.83 9.71 4.14
N GLU A 271 -26.24 10.90 4.22
CA GLU A 271 -26.76 12.10 3.55
C GLU A 271 -26.78 11.95 2.03
N VAL A 272 -25.68 11.44 1.46
CA VAL A 272 -25.53 11.30 0.00
C VAL A 272 -26.34 10.14 -0.55
N PHE A 273 -26.43 9.03 0.18
CA PHE A 273 -27.18 7.83 -0.20
C PHE A 273 -28.54 7.76 0.51
N ALA A 274 -29.34 8.82 0.43
CA ALA A 274 -30.62 8.91 1.13
C ALA A 274 -31.58 7.74 0.79
N GLU A 275 -31.47 7.14 -0.40
CA GLU A 275 -32.30 6.02 -0.85
C GLU A 275 -31.86 4.64 -0.29
N ALA A 276 -30.56 4.50 0.08
CA ALA A 276 -30.00 3.25 0.60
C ALA A 276 -28.91 3.52 1.68
N PRO A 277 -29.22 4.30 2.74
CA PRO A 277 -28.21 4.83 3.66
C PRO A 277 -27.50 3.74 4.47
N GLY A 278 -28.22 2.70 4.86
CA GLY A 278 -27.65 1.57 5.62
C GLY A 278 -26.72 0.73 4.79
N ASP A 279 -27.15 0.38 3.58
CA ASP A 279 -26.36 -0.47 2.67
C ASP A 279 -25.08 0.25 2.22
N ALA A 280 -25.18 1.54 1.88
CA ALA A 280 -24.01 2.32 1.47
C ALA A 280 -22.94 2.40 2.57
N VAL A 281 -23.36 2.61 3.82
CA VAL A 281 -22.45 2.58 4.97
C VAL A 281 -21.81 1.20 5.13
N ALA A 282 -22.59 0.13 5.01
CA ALA A 282 -22.07 -1.22 5.16
C ALA A 282 -21.12 -1.62 4.01
N ILE A 283 -21.36 -1.14 2.79
CA ILE A 283 -20.42 -1.29 1.66
C ILE A 283 -19.09 -0.57 1.96
N ALA A 284 -19.13 0.69 2.36
CA ALA A 284 -17.92 1.46 2.67
C ALA A 284 -17.13 0.86 3.85
N ASP A 285 -17.83 0.42 4.89
CA ASP A 285 -17.21 -0.25 6.04
C ASP A 285 -16.52 -1.56 5.63
N CYS A 286 -17.18 -2.37 4.82
CA CYS A 286 -16.62 -3.59 4.25
C CYS A 286 -15.41 -3.33 3.33
N GLN A 287 -15.39 -2.23 2.58
CA GLN A 287 -14.34 -1.88 1.62
C GLN A 287 -13.09 -1.30 2.30
N SER A 288 -13.25 -0.45 3.29
CA SER A 288 -12.16 0.37 3.81
C SER A 288 -12.14 0.51 5.33
N PHE A 289 -13.07 -0.09 6.05
CA PHE A 289 -13.32 0.19 7.48
C PHE A 289 -13.65 1.67 7.72
N LEU A 290 -14.24 2.34 6.73
CA LEU A 290 -14.52 3.77 6.71
C LEU A 290 -13.27 4.66 6.82
N ASP A 291 -12.11 4.15 6.42
CA ASP A 291 -10.85 4.90 6.33
C ASP A 291 -10.70 5.59 4.96
N PRO A 292 -10.75 6.94 4.89
CA PRO A 292 -10.61 7.68 3.63
C PRO A 292 -9.25 7.50 2.95
N LEU A 293 -8.20 7.22 3.72
CA LEU A 293 -6.85 6.98 3.21
C LEU A 293 -6.57 5.51 2.91
N HIS A 294 -7.59 4.66 2.89
CA HIS A 294 -7.42 3.24 2.56
C HIS A 294 -7.03 3.09 1.09
N ILE A 295 -5.93 2.39 0.85
CA ILE A 295 -5.43 2.07 -0.49
C ILE A 295 -5.16 0.58 -0.54
N LEU A 296 -5.80 -0.11 -1.48
CA LEU A 296 -5.63 -1.55 -1.70
C LEU A 296 -4.95 -1.78 -3.05
N PRO A 297 -3.72 -2.31 -3.08
CA PRO A 297 -3.09 -2.72 -4.33
C PRO A 297 -3.76 -3.98 -4.88
N ASN A 298 -4.04 -3.98 -6.18
CA ASN A 298 -4.58 -5.12 -6.90
C ASN A 298 -3.46 -5.98 -7.50
N THR A 299 -3.80 -7.21 -7.83
CA THR A 299 -2.86 -8.19 -8.37
C THR A 299 -2.31 -7.85 -9.76
N ASN A 300 -2.97 -6.95 -10.49
CA ASN A 300 -2.57 -6.50 -11.83
C ASN A 300 -1.78 -5.18 -11.82
N GLY A 301 -1.37 -4.70 -10.63
CA GLY A 301 -0.66 -3.43 -10.46
C GLY A 301 -1.55 -2.19 -10.37
N SER A 302 -2.88 -2.34 -10.57
CA SER A 302 -3.82 -1.26 -10.30
C SER A 302 -4.11 -1.14 -8.80
N ARG A 303 -4.78 -0.05 -8.41
CA ARG A 303 -5.15 0.19 -7.01
C ARG A 303 -6.63 0.54 -6.90
N ASN A 304 -7.15 0.33 -5.70
CA ASN A 304 -8.44 0.83 -5.27
C ASN A 304 -8.22 1.90 -4.18
N TRP A 305 -9.06 2.93 -4.17
CA TRP A 305 -8.80 4.18 -3.46
C TRP A 305 -9.96 4.62 -2.58
N GLY A 306 -9.65 4.97 -1.34
CA GLY A 306 -10.55 5.68 -0.42
C GLY A 306 -11.69 4.84 0.13
N LEU A 307 -12.72 5.50 0.64
CA LEU A 307 -13.84 4.92 1.37
C LEU A 307 -14.55 3.77 0.63
N PHE A 308 -14.87 3.97 -0.64
CA PHE A 308 -15.55 2.98 -1.48
C PHE A 308 -14.60 2.20 -2.37
N GLN A 309 -13.30 2.30 -2.16
CA GLN A 309 -12.28 1.56 -2.92
C GLN A 309 -12.50 1.66 -4.44
N ILE A 310 -12.62 2.90 -4.95
CA ILE A 310 -12.79 3.16 -6.37
C ILE A 310 -11.54 2.70 -7.14
N SER A 311 -11.70 1.78 -8.08
CA SER A 311 -10.58 1.24 -8.86
C SER A 311 -9.99 2.28 -9.82
N ASP A 312 -8.72 2.13 -10.22
CA ASP A 312 -8.05 2.99 -11.20
C ASP A 312 -8.85 3.11 -12.51
N THR A 313 -9.54 2.05 -12.94
CA THR A 313 -10.39 2.07 -14.13
C THR A 313 -11.60 2.96 -13.92
N ARG A 314 -12.36 2.76 -12.84
CA ARG A 314 -13.52 3.59 -12.49
C ARG A 314 -13.13 5.04 -12.24
N LEU A 315 -11.94 5.25 -11.66
CA LEU A 315 -11.40 6.57 -11.41
C LEU A 315 -11.24 7.37 -12.71
N ARG A 316 -10.67 6.74 -13.75
CA ARG A 316 -10.55 7.36 -15.09
C ARG A 316 -11.90 7.64 -15.73
N GLU A 317 -12.84 6.69 -15.68
CA GLU A 317 -14.21 6.86 -16.19
C GLU A 317 -14.94 8.04 -15.54
N LEU A 318 -14.68 8.29 -14.27
CA LEU A 318 -15.28 9.37 -13.48
C LEU A 318 -14.52 10.71 -13.58
N GLY A 319 -13.44 10.78 -14.36
CA GLY A 319 -12.59 11.97 -14.46
C GLY A 319 -11.87 12.32 -13.16
N GLY A 320 -11.59 11.29 -12.36
CA GLY A 320 -10.87 11.40 -11.08
C GLY A 320 -9.36 11.17 -11.22
N THR A 321 -8.67 11.39 -10.11
CA THR A 321 -7.25 11.09 -9.94
C THR A 321 -7.06 10.39 -8.59
N PRO A 322 -5.95 9.67 -8.35
CA PRO A 322 -5.65 9.11 -7.03
C PRO A 322 -5.80 10.11 -5.89
N ARG A 323 -5.29 11.34 -6.07
CA ARG A 323 -5.42 12.42 -5.08
C ARG A 323 -6.88 12.81 -4.80
N LYS A 324 -7.71 12.93 -5.85
CA LYS A 324 -9.15 13.18 -5.67
C LYS A 324 -9.85 12.03 -4.96
N ALA A 325 -9.44 10.80 -5.24
CA ALA A 325 -10.06 9.62 -4.64
C ALA A 325 -9.75 9.45 -3.14
N LEU A 326 -8.72 10.12 -2.62
CA LEU A 326 -8.43 10.20 -1.19
C LEU A 326 -9.20 11.34 -0.49
N ASP A 327 -9.87 12.24 -1.24
CA ASP A 327 -10.84 13.16 -0.67
C ASP A 327 -12.13 12.40 -0.36
N PRO A 328 -12.59 12.38 0.92
CA PRO A 328 -13.70 11.54 1.33
C PRO A 328 -15.03 11.95 0.69
N ASP A 329 -15.30 13.24 0.52
CA ASP A 329 -16.55 13.70 -0.12
C ASP A 329 -16.56 13.35 -1.61
N TRP A 330 -15.45 13.59 -2.31
CA TRP A 330 -15.32 13.20 -3.72
C TRP A 330 -15.51 11.69 -3.90
N ASN A 331 -14.94 10.87 -3.01
CA ASN A 331 -15.03 9.40 -3.07
C ASN A 331 -16.46 8.92 -2.89
N ILE A 332 -17.20 9.49 -1.92
CA ILE A 332 -18.62 9.20 -1.68
C ILE A 332 -19.48 9.62 -2.89
N GLN A 333 -19.25 10.81 -3.45
CA GLN A 333 -19.96 11.28 -4.64
C GLN A 333 -19.65 10.42 -5.89
N ALA A 334 -18.41 9.97 -6.02
CA ALA A 334 -18.01 9.04 -7.08
C ALA A 334 -18.74 7.70 -6.96
N ALA A 335 -18.80 7.14 -5.77
CA ALA A 335 -19.55 5.92 -5.49
C ALA A 335 -21.05 6.10 -5.74
N LYS A 336 -21.63 7.25 -5.35
CA LYS A 336 -23.04 7.58 -5.64
C LYS A 336 -23.32 7.61 -7.14
N ARG A 337 -22.41 8.16 -7.94
CA ARG A 337 -22.56 8.17 -9.43
C ARG A 337 -22.54 6.76 -10.01
N LEU A 338 -21.68 5.85 -9.49
CA LEU A 338 -21.67 4.46 -9.91
C LEU A 338 -23.00 3.76 -9.55
N TRP A 339 -23.38 3.84 -8.27
CA TRP A 339 -24.62 3.27 -7.76
C TRP A 339 -25.87 3.77 -8.50
N SER A 340 -25.90 5.04 -8.91
CA SER A 340 -27.07 5.65 -9.54
C SER A 340 -27.37 5.11 -10.94
N ARG A 341 -26.46 4.37 -11.57
CA ARG A 341 -26.66 3.76 -12.90
C ARG A 341 -27.74 2.69 -12.85
N ASP A 342 -27.61 1.77 -11.88
CA ASP A 342 -28.46 0.58 -11.77
C ASP A 342 -29.20 0.50 -10.42
N ARG A 343 -28.95 1.45 -9.51
CA ARG A 343 -29.49 1.53 -8.15
C ARG A 343 -29.14 0.31 -7.29
N ASP A 344 -27.98 -0.29 -7.52
CA ASP A 344 -27.45 -1.42 -6.76
C ASP A 344 -25.95 -1.24 -6.48
N PHE A 345 -25.36 -2.19 -5.76
CA PHE A 345 -23.95 -2.17 -5.38
C PHE A 345 -23.11 -3.21 -6.15
N HIS A 346 -23.51 -3.56 -7.38
CA HIS A 346 -22.81 -4.57 -8.21
C HIS A 346 -21.34 -4.21 -8.53
N ASP A 347 -20.97 -2.92 -8.51
CA ASP A 347 -19.57 -2.49 -8.61
C ASP A 347 -18.72 -2.95 -7.40
N TRP A 348 -19.36 -3.40 -6.30
CA TRP A 348 -18.73 -3.95 -5.09
C TRP A 348 -19.23 -5.38 -4.77
N PRO A 349 -19.04 -6.36 -5.67
CA PRO A 349 -19.75 -7.63 -5.64
C PRO A 349 -19.46 -8.45 -4.38
N HIS A 350 -18.28 -8.31 -3.79
CA HIS A 350 -17.93 -9.03 -2.57
C HIS A 350 -18.73 -8.52 -1.36
N CYS A 351 -18.73 -7.22 -1.15
CA CYS A 351 -19.44 -6.59 -0.03
C CYS A 351 -20.95 -6.62 -0.22
N GLU A 352 -21.44 -6.47 -1.44
CA GLU A 352 -22.87 -6.62 -1.76
C GLU A 352 -23.39 -8.02 -1.42
N ARG A 353 -22.64 -9.06 -1.78
CA ARG A 353 -23.00 -10.43 -1.42
C ARG A 353 -23.07 -10.63 0.09
N ALA A 354 -22.13 -10.05 0.85
CA ALA A 354 -22.13 -10.12 2.30
C ALA A 354 -23.36 -9.42 2.92
N LEU A 355 -23.84 -8.32 2.32
CA LEU A 355 -25.08 -7.65 2.73
C LEU A 355 -26.32 -8.55 2.49
N ARG A 356 -26.43 -9.11 1.31
CA ARG A 356 -27.58 -9.97 0.93
C ARG A 356 -27.68 -11.21 1.85
N THR A 357 -26.53 -11.77 2.25
CA THR A 357 -26.49 -12.94 3.16
C THR A 357 -26.97 -12.58 4.58
N LYS A 358 -26.68 -11.36 5.05
CA LYS A 358 -27.14 -10.87 6.35
C LYS A 358 -28.63 -10.52 6.36
N ALA A 359 -29.18 -10.10 5.21
CA ALA A 359 -30.59 -9.71 5.07
C ALA A 359 -31.54 -10.92 4.88
N SER A 360 -31.02 -12.10 4.52
CA SER A 360 -31.83 -13.30 4.37
C SER A 360 -32.10 -13.90 5.76
N PRO A 361 -33.38 -13.95 6.25
CA PRO A 361 -33.67 -14.58 7.53
C PRO A 361 -33.31 -16.08 7.43
N ALA A 362 -32.66 -16.60 8.49
CA ALA A 362 -32.43 -18.03 8.62
C ALA A 362 -33.76 -18.79 8.42
N PRO A 363 -33.76 -19.89 7.66
CA PRO A 363 -34.98 -20.67 7.50
C PRO A 363 -35.52 -21.03 8.89
N SER A 364 -36.74 -20.56 9.17
CA SER A 364 -37.46 -20.89 10.40
C SER A 364 -37.57 -22.41 10.49
N SER A 365 -36.84 -23.03 11.41
CA SER A 365 -37.02 -24.40 11.79
C SER A 365 -38.38 -24.52 12.52
N ALA A 366 -39.44 -24.67 11.74
CA ALA A 366 -40.74 -25.09 12.30
C ALA A 366 -40.52 -26.44 12.98
N PRO A 367 -41.01 -26.64 14.24
CA PRO A 367 -40.94 -27.92 14.88
C PRO A 367 -41.85 -28.92 14.13
N PRO A 368 -41.48 -30.20 14.04
CA PRO A 368 -42.33 -31.22 13.39
C PRO A 368 -43.64 -31.32 14.14
N THR A 369 -44.71 -31.08 13.43
CA THR A 369 -46.07 -31.36 13.92
C THR A 369 -46.17 -32.83 14.30
N ALA A 370 -46.35 -33.11 15.59
CA ALA A 370 -46.65 -34.44 16.10
C ALA A 370 -47.95 -34.92 15.44
N SER A 371 -47.82 -35.97 14.63
CA SER A 371 -48.94 -36.68 14.06
C SER A 371 -49.62 -37.48 15.18
N GLU A 372 -50.76 -36.98 15.66
CA GLU A 372 -51.63 -37.68 16.56
C GLU A 372 -52.24 -38.86 15.79
N LYS A 373 -51.85 -40.08 16.18
CA LYS A 373 -52.53 -41.32 15.76
C LYS A 373 -53.69 -41.53 16.66
N ASN A 374 -54.91 -41.57 16.08
CA ASN A 374 -56.10 -42.17 16.63
C ASN A 374 -56.29 -43.52 15.94
#